data_d8a1f08ea55610f38503a0ec7a6ab561
#
_entry.id   d8a1f08ea55610f38503a0ec7a6ab561
#
_cell.length_a   1.000
_cell.length_b   1.000
_cell.length_c   1.000
_cell.angle_alpha   90.00
_cell.angle_beta   90.00
_cell.angle_gamma   90.00
#
_symmetry.space_group_name_H-M   'P 1'
#
loop_
_entity.id
_entity.type
_entity.pdbx_description
1 polymer ?
#
loop_
_entity_poly.entity_id
_entity_poly.type
_entity_poly.pdbx_seq_one_letter_code
_entity_poly.pdbx_strand_id
1 'polypeptide(L)'
;MERVSVTMRSLPCLCLLAASFGNAVADDALHRDAAWVERLRRSQEALEWTDDLVRHDWRLQHRPQDLPNGDACRLLDPDDRAVCTGSRRDCEAAFAALEQSGRVAQVRGHTVILLHGLGEGRDSMMPLAQHLRTALDATVLTFGYASVKADIDAHGRALDAVVSRLPHADTLSFVGHSLGNLVVRRWMALAAARDLARTRRMVMLGPPNQGSDLARMASRIWGLASLTGGASRDLVVDWPRIAPSLAVPGCDFGILAGGRGDDTGYSLLLEGDDDAVVRVAETRLPGARDFLVLPVHHAAMMKDAAVQRATAEFLQTGRFPELPRQPPRDPVTPPSTASGE
;
A
#
# COMPACT_ATOMS: atom_id res chain seq x y z
N MET A 1 -24.68 42.37 17.62
CA MET A 1 -23.90 41.31 18.31
C MET A 1 -24.20 40.00 17.57
N GLU A 2 -23.48 39.78 16.47
CA GLU A 2 -23.57 38.57 15.68
C GLU A 2 -22.56 37.55 16.20
N ARG A 3 -23.06 36.35 16.54
CA ARG A 3 -22.20 35.24 16.95
C ARG A 3 -21.72 34.53 15.68
N VAL A 4 -20.43 34.65 15.40
CA VAL A 4 -19.78 33.84 14.38
C VAL A 4 -19.58 32.44 14.96
N SER A 5 -20.35 31.48 14.42
CA SER A 5 -20.17 30.06 14.73
C SER A 5 -19.03 29.52 13.88
N VAL A 6 -17.89 29.26 14.51
CA VAL A 6 -16.77 28.55 13.87
C VAL A 6 -17.02 27.06 13.99
N THR A 7 -17.44 26.45 12.89
CA THR A 7 -17.50 24.99 12.76
C THR A 7 -16.06 24.44 12.68
N MET A 8 -15.58 23.85 13.76
CA MET A 8 -14.38 23.01 13.77
C MET A 8 -14.60 21.79 12.86
N ARG A 9 -14.03 21.82 11.68
CA ARG A 9 -13.92 20.63 10.85
C ARG A 9 -12.88 19.71 11.49
N SER A 10 -13.32 18.49 11.82
CA SER A 10 -12.52 17.43 12.43
C SER A 10 -11.29 17.10 11.56
N LEU A 11 -10.09 17.31 12.11
CA LEU A 11 -8.84 16.76 11.56
C LEU A 11 -8.86 15.24 11.74
N PRO A 12 -8.48 14.46 10.73
CA PRO A 12 -8.38 13.01 10.88
C PRO A 12 -7.21 12.63 11.78
N CYS A 13 -7.52 11.96 12.86
CA CYS A 13 -6.62 11.54 13.95
C CYS A 13 -5.59 10.44 13.52
N LEU A 14 -5.60 9.99 12.28
CA LEU A 14 -4.68 8.94 11.78
C LEU A 14 -3.26 9.43 11.47
N CYS A 15 -3.05 10.74 11.30
CA CYS A 15 -1.71 11.30 11.12
C CYS A 15 -0.83 11.28 12.38
N LEU A 16 -1.42 11.08 13.57
CA LEU A 16 -0.69 11.11 14.83
C LEU A 16 0.10 9.84 15.15
N LEU A 17 -0.21 8.71 14.54
CA LEU A 17 0.55 7.47 14.73
C LEU A 17 1.87 7.42 13.95
N ALA A 18 1.98 8.20 12.87
CA ALA A 18 3.23 8.31 12.09
C ALA A 18 4.17 9.42 12.61
N ALA A 19 3.68 10.32 13.46
CA ALA A 19 4.44 11.50 13.91
C ALA A 19 5.21 11.29 15.21
N SER A 20 5.10 10.13 15.87
CA SER A 20 5.71 9.91 17.20
C SER A 20 7.18 9.47 17.18
N PHE A 21 7.79 9.29 16.01
CA PHE A 21 9.18 8.88 15.90
C PHE A 21 9.97 9.81 14.96
N GLY A 22 10.44 10.94 15.50
CA GLY A 22 11.34 11.79 14.73
C GLY A 22 11.59 13.17 15.33
N ASN A 23 12.14 13.24 16.55
CA ASN A 23 12.76 14.45 17.04
C ASN A 23 14.22 14.51 16.64
N ALA A 24 14.54 15.30 15.60
CA ALA A 24 15.81 16.00 15.47
C ALA A 24 15.69 17.10 14.40
N VAL A 25 16.07 18.32 14.80
CA VAL A 25 16.38 19.50 14.00
C VAL A 25 15.21 20.43 13.71
N ALA A 26 14.97 21.30 14.67
CA ALA A 26 14.35 22.61 14.46
C ALA A 26 15.48 23.58 14.08
N ASP A 27 15.56 23.99 12.81
CA ASP A 27 15.93 25.33 12.34
C ASP A 27 16.12 25.28 10.82
N ASP A 28 15.05 25.48 10.11
CA ASP A 28 14.99 25.89 8.70
C ASP A 28 13.53 26.02 8.25
N ALA A 29 12.70 26.54 9.12
CA ALA A 29 11.26 26.32 9.10
C ALA A 29 10.49 27.17 8.06
N LEU A 30 11.02 28.27 7.55
CA LEU A 30 10.23 29.26 6.83
C LEU A 30 10.22 29.14 5.29
N HIS A 31 11.11 28.33 4.70
CA HIS A 31 11.06 28.02 3.26
C HIS A 31 10.55 26.61 2.94
N ARG A 32 10.21 25.81 3.96
CA ARG A 32 9.62 24.47 3.83
C ARG A 32 8.09 24.48 3.71
N ASP A 33 7.43 25.59 4.05
CA ASP A 33 5.98 25.60 4.26
C ASP A 33 5.18 25.36 2.97
N ALA A 34 5.57 25.92 1.83
CA ALA A 34 4.83 25.73 0.59
C ALA A 34 4.98 24.29 0.05
N ALA A 35 6.18 23.72 0.11
CA ALA A 35 6.44 22.37 -0.34
C ALA A 35 5.82 21.33 0.60
N TRP A 36 5.75 21.62 1.91
CA TRP A 36 5.12 20.75 2.89
C TRP A 36 3.58 20.79 2.77
N VAL A 37 2.98 21.98 2.65
CA VAL A 37 1.55 22.16 2.42
C VAL A 37 1.12 21.47 1.11
N GLU A 38 1.89 21.63 0.04
CA GLU A 38 1.62 20.96 -1.23
C GLU A 38 1.74 19.43 -1.12
N ARG A 39 2.69 18.92 -0.34
CA ARG A 39 2.83 17.49 -0.07
C ARG A 39 1.67 16.96 0.76
N LEU A 40 1.21 17.70 1.78
CA LEU A 40 0.01 17.35 2.54
C LEU A 40 -1.24 17.37 1.67
N ARG A 41 -1.39 18.39 0.81
CA ARG A 41 -2.50 18.48 -0.13
C ARG A 41 -2.50 17.29 -1.09
N ARG A 42 -1.36 16.93 -1.68
CA ARG A 42 -1.22 15.76 -2.54
C ARG A 42 -1.50 14.46 -1.80
N SER A 43 -1.06 14.34 -0.56
CA SER A 43 -1.36 13.16 0.28
C SER A 43 -2.86 13.05 0.57
N GLN A 44 -3.53 14.15 0.91
CA GLN A 44 -4.98 14.15 1.13
C GLN A 44 -5.75 13.87 -0.16
N GLU A 45 -5.34 14.48 -1.28
CA GLU A 45 -5.95 14.21 -2.58
C GLU A 45 -5.74 12.76 -3.03
N ALA A 46 -4.57 12.17 -2.77
CA ALA A 46 -4.31 10.77 -3.07
C ALA A 46 -5.26 9.82 -2.32
N LEU A 47 -5.71 10.21 -1.11
CA LEU A 47 -6.66 9.43 -0.31
C LEU A 47 -8.12 9.56 -0.77
N GLU A 48 -8.41 10.42 -1.74
CA GLU A 48 -9.77 10.67 -2.23
C GLU A 48 -10.01 10.14 -3.66
N TRP A 49 -8.98 9.65 -4.33
CA TRP A 49 -9.06 9.24 -5.73
C TRP A 49 -8.63 7.79 -5.90
N THR A 50 -9.36 7.09 -6.78
CA THR A 50 -9.08 5.69 -7.14
C THR A 50 -8.85 5.58 -8.63
N ASP A 51 -7.80 4.87 -9.05
CA ASP A 51 -7.50 4.59 -10.44
C ASP A 51 -8.54 3.65 -11.07
N ASP A 52 -9.07 4.03 -12.23
CA ASP A 52 -9.90 3.19 -13.11
C ASP A 52 -9.10 2.65 -14.29
N LEU A 53 -8.03 3.34 -14.64
CA LEU A 53 -7.14 2.98 -15.71
C LEU A 53 -5.75 3.52 -15.41
N VAL A 54 -4.74 2.70 -15.68
CA VAL A 54 -3.32 3.08 -15.63
C VAL A 54 -2.66 2.64 -16.93
N ARG A 55 -1.96 3.55 -17.59
CA ARG A 55 -1.14 3.30 -18.78
C ARG A 55 0.22 3.95 -18.58
N HIS A 56 1.22 3.15 -18.17
CA HIS A 56 2.48 3.69 -17.68
C HIS A 56 2.20 4.68 -16.54
N ASP A 57 2.50 5.96 -16.71
CA ASP A 57 2.23 6.97 -15.70
C ASP A 57 0.98 7.84 -15.99
N TRP A 58 0.23 7.57 -17.07
CA TRP A 58 -1.08 8.17 -17.34
C TRP A 58 -2.16 7.48 -16.48
N ARG A 59 -3.11 8.27 -15.95
CA ARG A 59 -4.14 7.77 -15.03
C ARG A 59 -5.49 8.37 -15.27
N LEU A 60 -6.50 7.53 -15.39
CA LEU A 60 -7.90 7.94 -15.24
C LEU A 60 -8.33 7.57 -13.81
N GLN A 61 -8.86 8.53 -13.08
CA GLN A 61 -9.26 8.37 -11.69
C GLN A 61 -10.68 8.83 -11.48
N HIS A 62 -11.38 8.19 -10.51
CA HIS A 62 -12.66 8.66 -9.99
C HIS A 62 -12.58 8.90 -8.49
N ARG A 63 -13.51 9.71 -7.96
CA ARG A 63 -13.75 9.82 -6.52
C ARG A 63 -14.77 8.76 -6.08
N PRO A 64 -14.66 8.19 -4.86
CA PRO A 64 -15.72 7.36 -4.27
C PRO A 64 -17.06 8.10 -4.23
N GLN A 65 -18.16 7.39 -4.51
CA GLN A 65 -19.51 7.97 -4.65
C GLN A 65 -20.05 8.62 -3.38
N ASP A 66 -19.58 8.17 -2.21
CA ASP A 66 -19.95 8.70 -0.89
C ASP A 66 -19.27 10.03 -0.54
N LEU A 67 -18.31 10.48 -1.36
CA LEU A 67 -17.66 11.78 -1.19
C LEU A 67 -18.43 12.88 -1.95
N PRO A 68 -18.33 14.15 -1.50
CA PRO A 68 -18.84 15.28 -2.27
C PRO A 68 -18.26 15.26 -3.70
N ASN A 69 -19.12 15.37 -4.71
CA ASN A 69 -18.76 15.20 -6.13
C ASN A 69 -18.24 13.78 -6.46
N GLY A 70 -18.84 12.74 -5.88
CA GLY A 70 -18.45 11.33 -6.04
C GLY A 70 -18.51 10.77 -7.48
N ASP A 71 -19.14 11.49 -8.43
CA ASP A 71 -19.11 11.15 -9.87
C ASP A 71 -17.99 11.86 -10.64
N ALA A 72 -17.18 12.67 -9.95
CA ALA A 72 -16.07 13.38 -10.59
C ALA A 72 -14.96 12.43 -11.02
N CYS A 73 -14.51 12.62 -12.25
CA CYS A 73 -13.34 11.96 -12.82
C CYS A 73 -12.25 12.96 -13.17
N ARG A 74 -11.03 12.48 -13.21
CA ARG A 74 -9.89 13.23 -13.73
C ARG A 74 -8.95 12.32 -14.52
N LEU A 75 -8.35 12.90 -15.55
CA LEU A 75 -7.28 12.30 -16.32
C LEU A 75 -5.98 13.03 -15.98
N LEU A 76 -5.00 12.30 -15.50
CA LEU A 76 -3.67 12.82 -15.13
C LEU A 76 -2.63 12.40 -16.16
N ASP A 77 -1.74 13.33 -16.48
CA ASP A 77 -0.52 13.07 -17.25
C ASP A 77 0.59 12.46 -16.36
N PRO A 78 1.76 12.07 -16.92
CA PRO A 78 2.87 11.51 -16.17
C PRO A 78 3.46 12.42 -15.07
N ASP A 79 3.22 13.73 -15.15
CA ASP A 79 3.62 14.70 -14.13
C ASP A 79 2.53 14.95 -13.07
N ASP A 80 1.46 14.13 -13.06
CA ASP A 80 0.29 14.27 -12.20
C ASP A 80 -0.53 15.55 -12.41
N ARG A 81 -0.41 16.17 -13.59
CA ARG A 81 -1.23 17.32 -13.95
C ARG A 81 -2.54 16.85 -14.56
N ALA A 82 -3.64 17.44 -14.10
CA ALA A 82 -4.95 17.14 -14.69
C ALA A 82 -5.06 17.73 -16.10
N VAL A 83 -5.21 16.85 -17.09
CA VAL A 83 -5.44 17.23 -18.49
C VAL A 83 -6.93 17.21 -18.84
N CYS A 84 -7.73 16.54 -18.04
CA CYS A 84 -9.19 16.54 -18.08
C CYS A 84 -9.75 16.40 -16.68
N THR A 85 -10.81 17.14 -16.36
CA THR A 85 -11.62 16.97 -15.13
C THR A 85 -13.08 17.13 -15.51
N GLY A 86 -13.95 16.31 -14.94
CA GLY A 86 -15.39 16.38 -15.23
C GLY A 86 -16.07 15.04 -15.15
N SER A 87 -16.94 14.74 -16.09
CA SER A 87 -17.61 13.45 -16.12
C SER A 87 -16.67 12.31 -16.56
N ARG A 88 -16.99 11.07 -16.14
CA ARG A 88 -16.27 9.87 -16.61
C ARG A 88 -16.18 9.83 -18.13
N ARG A 89 -17.29 10.10 -18.81
CA ARG A 89 -17.39 10.08 -20.27
C ARG A 89 -16.39 11.05 -20.93
N ASP A 90 -16.29 12.28 -20.41
CA ASP A 90 -15.41 13.29 -20.98
C ASP A 90 -13.92 12.91 -20.79
N CYS A 91 -13.58 12.41 -19.61
CA CYS A 91 -12.20 11.98 -19.31
C CYS A 91 -11.81 10.70 -20.08
N GLU A 92 -12.74 9.76 -20.28
CA GLU A 92 -12.51 8.56 -21.12
C GLU A 92 -12.34 8.96 -22.62
N ALA A 93 -13.13 9.91 -23.10
CA ALA A 93 -12.99 10.44 -24.47
C ALA A 93 -11.64 11.15 -24.66
N ALA A 94 -11.21 11.97 -23.69
CA ALA A 94 -9.91 12.61 -23.70
C ALA A 94 -8.76 11.59 -23.71
N PHE A 95 -8.86 10.54 -22.88
CA PHE A 95 -7.87 9.46 -22.86
C PHE A 95 -7.81 8.70 -24.19
N ALA A 96 -8.96 8.33 -24.76
CA ALA A 96 -9.04 7.65 -26.06
C ALA A 96 -8.40 8.48 -27.19
N ALA A 97 -8.59 9.81 -27.18
CA ALA A 97 -7.93 10.70 -28.14
C ALA A 97 -6.40 10.70 -28.00
N LEU A 98 -5.89 10.62 -26.76
CA LEU A 98 -4.45 10.49 -26.51
C LEU A 98 -3.89 9.15 -27.00
N GLU A 99 -4.61 8.03 -26.80
CA GLU A 99 -4.21 6.73 -27.34
C GLU A 99 -4.21 6.74 -28.88
N GLN A 100 -5.26 7.26 -29.51
CA GLN A 100 -5.36 7.35 -30.98
C GLN A 100 -4.26 8.22 -31.60
N SER A 101 -3.85 9.27 -30.92
CA SER A 101 -2.74 10.13 -31.37
C SER A 101 -1.34 9.52 -31.12
N GLY A 102 -1.25 8.34 -30.51
CA GLY A 102 0.01 7.68 -30.17
C GLY A 102 0.76 8.30 -28.99
N ARG A 103 0.16 9.27 -28.27
CA ARG A 103 0.77 9.89 -27.08
C ARG A 103 0.78 8.97 -25.85
N VAL A 104 -0.10 7.99 -25.80
CA VAL A 104 -0.18 6.99 -24.76
C VAL A 104 0.06 5.62 -25.37
N ALA A 105 1.18 5.00 -25.00
CA ALA A 105 1.52 3.66 -25.47
C ALA A 105 0.71 2.57 -24.75
N GLN A 106 0.46 1.47 -25.45
CA GLN A 106 -0.12 0.26 -24.83
C GLN A 106 0.91 -0.41 -23.92
N VAL A 107 0.44 -0.88 -22.75
CA VAL A 107 1.24 -1.73 -21.86
C VAL A 107 1.32 -3.12 -22.46
N ARG A 108 2.54 -3.66 -22.63
CA ARG A 108 2.82 -4.96 -23.24
C ARG A 108 3.79 -5.77 -22.38
N GLY A 109 3.85 -7.06 -22.65
CA GLY A 109 4.79 -7.98 -21.99
C GLY A 109 4.47 -8.23 -20.52
N HIS A 110 5.51 -8.48 -19.74
CA HIS A 110 5.35 -8.67 -18.30
C HIS A 110 5.05 -7.34 -17.59
N THR A 111 4.02 -7.32 -16.78
CA THR A 111 3.60 -6.12 -16.04
C THR A 111 3.54 -6.43 -14.55
N VAL A 112 4.18 -5.57 -13.74
CA VAL A 112 4.16 -5.64 -12.28
C VAL A 112 3.32 -4.48 -11.75
N ILE A 113 2.30 -4.77 -10.95
CA ILE A 113 1.40 -3.77 -10.36
C ILE A 113 1.66 -3.70 -8.86
N LEU A 114 1.99 -2.50 -8.37
CA LEU A 114 2.30 -2.21 -6.97
C LEU A 114 1.12 -1.54 -6.28
N LEU A 115 0.76 -2.01 -5.09
CA LEU A 115 -0.37 -1.51 -4.29
C LEU A 115 0.11 -1.06 -2.91
N HIS A 116 -0.24 0.17 -2.54
CA HIS A 116 0.13 0.78 -1.26
C HIS A 116 -0.72 0.29 -0.07
N GLY A 117 -0.37 0.71 1.13
CA GLY A 117 -1.07 0.37 2.38
C GLY A 117 -2.22 1.31 2.74
N LEU A 118 -2.83 1.05 3.90
CA LEU A 118 -3.89 1.88 4.48
C LEU A 118 -3.36 3.26 4.86
N GLY A 119 -4.08 4.31 4.49
CA GLY A 119 -3.68 5.70 4.79
C GLY A 119 -2.52 6.21 3.95
N GLU A 120 -2.04 5.41 3.00
CA GLU A 120 -0.98 5.78 2.06
C GLU A 120 -1.56 6.16 0.69
N GLY A 121 -0.73 6.75 -0.15
CA GLY A 121 -0.98 6.93 -1.57
C GLY A 121 0.04 6.13 -2.40
N ARG A 122 -0.16 6.06 -3.72
CA ARG A 122 0.75 5.36 -4.64
C ARG A 122 2.21 5.84 -4.57
N ASP A 123 2.43 7.06 -4.10
CA ASP A 123 3.78 7.64 -3.97
C ASP A 123 4.63 6.92 -2.92
N SER A 124 4.00 6.26 -1.93
CA SER A 124 4.72 5.42 -0.98
C SER A 124 5.44 4.24 -1.65
N MET A 125 4.89 3.75 -2.79
CA MET A 125 5.46 2.65 -3.56
C MET A 125 6.55 3.08 -4.54
N MET A 126 6.74 4.37 -4.79
CA MET A 126 7.67 4.87 -5.81
C MET A 126 9.12 4.45 -5.63
N PRO A 127 9.71 4.42 -4.40
CA PRO A 127 11.07 3.93 -4.23
C PRO A 127 11.25 2.48 -4.69
N LEU A 128 10.31 1.60 -4.35
CA LEU A 128 10.31 0.22 -4.81
C LEU A 128 10.03 0.13 -6.32
N ALA A 129 9.07 0.89 -6.84
CA ALA A 129 8.76 0.92 -8.27
C ALA A 129 9.98 1.33 -9.11
N GLN A 130 10.72 2.34 -8.68
CA GLN A 130 11.95 2.78 -9.35
C GLN A 130 13.02 1.67 -9.36
N HIS A 131 13.23 1.00 -8.22
CA HIS A 131 14.14 -0.13 -8.16
C HIS A 131 13.73 -1.25 -9.12
N LEU A 132 12.44 -1.64 -9.12
CA LEU A 132 11.94 -2.72 -9.97
C LEU A 132 12.01 -2.37 -11.47
N ARG A 133 11.79 -1.11 -11.86
CA ARG A 133 11.94 -0.63 -13.24
C ARG A 133 13.38 -0.81 -13.77
N THR A 134 14.37 -0.78 -12.90
CA THR A 134 15.78 -1.01 -13.28
C THR A 134 16.21 -2.46 -13.17
N ALA A 135 15.59 -3.23 -12.27
CA ALA A 135 15.98 -4.61 -11.97
C ALA A 135 15.27 -5.64 -12.85
N LEU A 136 14.10 -5.30 -13.43
CA LEU A 136 13.25 -6.25 -14.17
C LEU A 136 13.07 -5.81 -15.62
N ASP A 137 13.00 -6.78 -16.53
CA ASP A 137 12.46 -6.57 -17.88
C ASP A 137 10.92 -6.64 -17.81
N ALA A 138 10.31 -5.57 -17.29
CA ALA A 138 8.88 -5.49 -17.05
C ALA A 138 8.38 -4.04 -17.02
N THR A 139 7.13 -3.84 -17.42
CA THR A 139 6.42 -2.58 -17.13
C THR A 139 5.99 -2.56 -15.67
N VAL A 140 6.40 -1.56 -14.90
CA VAL A 140 6.07 -1.41 -13.49
C VAL A 140 5.07 -0.28 -13.31
N LEU A 141 3.86 -0.63 -12.86
CA LEU A 141 2.76 0.28 -12.60
C LEU A 141 2.51 0.41 -11.09
N THR A 142 2.08 1.57 -10.65
CA THR A 142 1.53 1.76 -9.29
C THR A 142 0.03 1.96 -9.39
N PHE A 143 -0.73 1.32 -8.52
CA PHE A 143 -2.18 1.48 -8.41
C PHE A 143 -2.51 2.36 -7.22
N GLY A 144 -3.18 3.48 -7.46
CA GLY A 144 -3.68 4.39 -6.44
C GLY A 144 -5.13 4.11 -6.13
N TYR A 145 -5.49 4.12 -4.86
CA TYR A 145 -6.87 3.92 -4.42
C TYR A 145 -7.15 4.65 -3.10
N ALA A 146 -8.40 5.06 -2.90
CA ALA A 146 -8.82 5.82 -1.73
C ALA A 146 -8.94 4.91 -0.48
N SER A 147 -7.79 4.42 0.00
CA SER A 147 -7.66 3.31 0.96
C SER A 147 -8.43 3.46 2.28
N VAL A 148 -8.77 4.70 2.67
CA VAL A 148 -9.53 5.01 3.91
C VAL A 148 -11.00 5.37 3.63
N LYS A 149 -11.43 5.43 2.36
CA LYS A 149 -12.74 5.94 1.97
C LYS A 149 -13.69 4.87 1.45
N ALA A 150 -13.16 3.77 0.95
CA ALA A 150 -13.96 2.67 0.41
C ALA A 150 -13.55 1.34 1.03
N ASP A 151 -14.39 0.33 0.94
CA ASP A 151 -14.14 -1.01 1.47
C ASP A 151 -13.21 -1.84 0.56
N ILE A 152 -12.77 -2.99 1.07
CA ILE A 152 -11.89 -3.90 0.33
C ILE A 152 -12.56 -4.41 -0.96
N ASP A 153 -13.88 -4.57 -0.96
CA ASP A 153 -14.64 -5.00 -2.13
C ASP A 153 -14.59 -3.96 -3.25
N ALA A 154 -14.77 -2.69 -2.91
CA ALA A 154 -14.67 -1.59 -3.87
C ALA A 154 -13.25 -1.47 -4.45
N HIS A 155 -12.22 -1.62 -3.60
CA HIS A 155 -10.82 -1.61 -4.05
C HIS A 155 -10.49 -2.80 -4.96
N GLY A 156 -11.00 -4.01 -4.64
CA GLY A 156 -10.85 -5.18 -5.50
C GLY A 156 -11.48 -4.99 -6.88
N ARG A 157 -12.69 -4.39 -6.95
CA ARG A 157 -13.35 -4.04 -8.22
C ARG A 157 -12.62 -2.96 -9.01
N ALA A 158 -12.06 -1.96 -8.32
CA ALA A 158 -11.28 -0.92 -8.98
C ALA A 158 -9.98 -1.49 -9.58
N LEU A 159 -9.31 -2.40 -8.88
CA LEU A 159 -8.15 -3.11 -9.43
C LEU A 159 -8.56 -3.96 -10.64
N ASP A 160 -9.74 -4.61 -10.62
CA ASP A 160 -10.28 -5.36 -11.76
C ASP A 160 -10.52 -4.45 -12.99
N ALA A 161 -11.03 -3.25 -12.77
CA ALA A 161 -11.20 -2.25 -13.83
C ALA A 161 -9.86 -1.86 -14.48
N VAL A 162 -8.79 -1.71 -13.70
CA VAL A 162 -7.44 -1.44 -14.21
C VAL A 162 -6.90 -2.65 -14.97
N VAL A 163 -6.95 -3.84 -14.38
CA VAL A 163 -6.41 -5.08 -15.00
C VAL A 163 -7.13 -5.44 -16.29
N SER A 164 -8.46 -5.33 -16.33
CA SER A 164 -9.26 -5.63 -17.52
C SER A 164 -8.91 -4.71 -18.71
N ARG A 165 -8.39 -3.52 -18.41
CA ARG A 165 -7.93 -2.55 -19.42
C ARG A 165 -6.45 -2.70 -19.80
N LEU A 166 -5.79 -3.79 -19.42
CA LEU A 166 -4.42 -4.18 -19.82
C LEU A 166 -4.44 -5.41 -20.76
N PRO A 167 -5.14 -5.37 -21.93
CA PRO A 167 -5.34 -6.55 -22.76
C PRO A 167 -4.07 -7.08 -23.39
N HIS A 168 -3.03 -6.24 -23.53
CA HIS A 168 -1.77 -6.59 -24.18
C HIS A 168 -0.63 -6.87 -23.17
N ALA A 169 -0.91 -6.85 -21.87
CA ALA A 169 0.02 -7.38 -20.86
C ALA A 169 -0.03 -8.91 -20.92
N ASP A 170 1.07 -9.55 -21.32
CA ASP A 170 1.13 -11.00 -21.48
C ASP A 170 1.05 -11.73 -20.14
N THR A 171 1.75 -11.22 -19.15
CA THR A 171 1.73 -11.74 -17.77
C THR A 171 1.65 -10.63 -16.75
N LEU A 172 1.03 -10.92 -15.61
CA LEU A 172 0.88 -10.01 -14.49
C LEU A 172 1.62 -10.53 -13.27
N SER A 173 2.23 -9.64 -12.52
CA SER A 173 2.70 -9.88 -11.16
C SER A 173 2.25 -8.74 -10.25
N PHE A 174 2.13 -9.03 -8.96
CA PHE A 174 1.66 -8.05 -7.97
C PHE A 174 2.65 -7.90 -6.84
N VAL A 175 2.78 -6.68 -6.33
CA VAL A 175 3.46 -6.40 -5.07
C VAL A 175 2.54 -5.56 -4.21
N GLY A 176 2.08 -6.12 -3.10
CA GLY A 176 1.25 -5.39 -2.14
C GLY A 176 2.06 -5.00 -0.91
N HIS A 177 1.79 -3.80 -0.38
CA HIS A 177 2.22 -3.41 0.96
C HIS A 177 1.00 -3.38 1.88
N SER A 178 1.10 -4.03 3.05
CA SER A 178 0.04 -3.98 4.07
C SER A 178 -1.35 -4.31 3.51
N LEU A 179 -2.32 -3.39 3.60
CA LEU A 179 -3.67 -3.50 3.01
C LEU A 179 -3.64 -3.87 1.53
N GLY A 180 -2.67 -3.37 0.75
CA GLY A 180 -2.57 -3.64 -0.68
C GLY A 180 -2.54 -5.13 -1.02
N ASN A 181 -2.02 -5.98 -0.11
CA ASN A 181 -2.06 -7.43 -0.27
C ASN A 181 -3.48 -7.99 -0.22
N LEU A 182 -4.30 -7.45 0.67
CA LEU A 182 -5.70 -7.89 0.82
C LEU A 182 -6.54 -7.43 -0.37
N VAL A 183 -6.25 -6.25 -0.93
CA VAL A 183 -6.87 -5.76 -2.17
C VAL A 183 -6.58 -6.70 -3.34
N VAL A 184 -5.31 -7.13 -3.52
CA VAL A 184 -4.95 -8.12 -4.55
C VAL A 184 -5.66 -9.46 -4.32
N ARG A 185 -5.68 -9.96 -3.08
CA ARG A 185 -6.39 -11.21 -2.73
C ARG A 185 -7.90 -11.10 -2.98
N ARG A 186 -8.50 -9.92 -2.71
CA ARG A 186 -9.91 -9.67 -3.03
C ARG A 186 -10.15 -9.62 -4.52
N TRP A 187 -9.28 -8.94 -5.27
CA TRP A 187 -9.31 -8.96 -6.73
C TRP A 187 -9.23 -10.39 -7.27
N MET A 188 -8.31 -11.22 -6.78
CA MET A 188 -8.18 -12.62 -7.22
C MET A 188 -9.45 -13.45 -6.99
N ALA A 189 -10.24 -13.12 -5.97
CA ALA A 189 -11.53 -13.77 -5.73
C ALA A 189 -12.65 -13.31 -6.68
N LEU A 190 -12.48 -12.17 -7.35
CA LEU A 190 -13.46 -11.55 -8.26
C LEU A 190 -13.06 -11.69 -9.73
N ALA A 191 -11.78 -11.82 -10.03
CA ALA A 191 -11.20 -11.70 -11.35
C ALA A 191 -11.65 -12.79 -12.31
N ALA A 192 -11.74 -12.44 -13.58
CA ALA A 192 -12.01 -13.39 -14.64
C ALA A 192 -10.89 -14.45 -14.77
N ALA A 193 -11.26 -15.67 -15.13
CA ALA A 193 -10.31 -16.79 -15.25
C ALA A 193 -9.11 -16.47 -16.18
N ARG A 194 -9.34 -15.69 -17.25
CA ARG A 194 -8.27 -15.24 -18.17
C ARG A 194 -7.21 -14.39 -17.47
N ASP A 195 -7.62 -13.53 -16.53
CA ASP A 195 -6.72 -12.61 -15.83
C ASP A 195 -5.97 -13.35 -14.71
N LEU A 196 -6.62 -14.31 -14.06
CA LEU A 196 -5.97 -15.25 -13.15
C LEU A 196 -4.93 -16.12 -13.86
N ALA A 197 -5.25 -16.65 -15.06
CA ALA A 197 -4.35 -17.51 -15.83
C ALA A 197 -3.04 -16.81 -16.25
N ARG A 198 -3.05 -15.49 -16.45
CA ARG A 198 -1.86 -14.70 -16.75
C ARG A 198 -1.16 -14.13 -15.52
N THR A 199 -1.69 -14.39 -14.31
CA THR A 199 -1.05 -13.97 -13.06
C THR A 199 0.09 -14.91 -12.73
N ARG A 200 1.32 -14.37 -12.73
CA ARG A 200 2.55 -15.15 -12.59
C ARG A 200 3.03 -15.25 -11.15
N ARG A 201 3.19 -14.11 -10.47
CA ARG A 201 3.74 -14.06 -9.11
C ARG A 201 3.14 -12.94 -8.27
N MET A 202 3.18 -13.13 -6.95
CA MET A 202 2.84 -12.08 -5.98
C MET A 202 3.88 -12.00 -4.88
N VAL A 203 4.33 -10.79 -4.54
CA VAL A 203 5.13 -10.53 -3.33
C VAL A 203 4.29 -9.75 -2.34
N MET A 204 4.19 -10.27 -1.12
CA MET A 204 3.45 -9.66 -0.03
C MET A 204 4.42 -9.02 0.96
N LEU A 205 4.37 -7.70 1.10
CA LEU A 205 5.18 -6.93 2.04
C LEU A 205 4.34 -6.59 3.28
N GLY A 206 4.71 -7.12 4.44
CA GLY A 206 4.03 -6.89 5.71
C GLY A 206 2.51 -7.14 5.67
N PRO A 207 2.01 -8.25 5.09
CA PRO A 207 0.59 -8.45 4.89
C PRO A 207 -0.13 -8.79 6.21
N PRO A 208 -1.24 -8.14 6.59
CA PRO A 208 -2.07 -8.56 7.73
C PRO A 208 -2.99 -9.73 7.34
N ASN A 209 -2.42 -10.86 6.92
CA ASN A 209 -3.15 -12.02 6.39
C ASN A 209 -4.06 -12.72 7.39
N GLN A 210 -3.84 -12.50 8.69
CA GLN A 210 -4.67 -13.01 9.80
C GLN A 210 -5.45 -11.89 10.50
N GLY A 211 -5.57 -10.72 9.87
CA GLY A 211 -6.03 -9.49 10.50
C GLY A 211 -4.88 -8.76 11.20
N SER A 212 -5.18 -7.76 12.01
CA SER A 212 -4.18 -6.99 12.75
C SER A 212 -4.61 -6.80 14.20
N ASP A 213 -3.81 -7.30 15.14
CA ASP A 213 -4.05 -7.14 16.57
C ASP A 213 -3.91 -5.67 16.98
N LEU A 214 -2.94 -4.95 16.40
CA LEU A 214 -2.79 -3.53 16.69
C LEU A 214 -4.03 -2.74 16.26
N ALA A 215 -4.59 -3.05 15.08
CA ALA A 215 -5.81 -2.40 14.60
C ALA A 215 -7.00 -2.74 15.52
N ARG A 216 -7.14 -4.01 15.95
CA ARG A 216 -8.16 -4.44 16.91
C ARG A 216 -8.01 -3.75 18.27
N MET A 217 -6.79 -3.61 18.76
CA MET A 217 -6.51 -2.96 20.05
C MET A 217 -6.79 -1.46 19.99
N ALA A 218 -6.35 -0.77 18.93
CA ALA A 218 -6.61 0.65 18.73
C ALA A 218 -8.12 0.95 18.69
N SER A 219 -8.92 0.07 18.07
CA SER A 219 -10.37 0.22 18.02
C SER A 219 -11.04 0.10 19.38
N ARG A 220 -10.54 -0.81 20.24
CA ARG A 220 -11.08 -1.05 21.60
C ARG A 220 -10.73 0.09 22.56
N ILE A 221 -9.49 0.61 22.49
CA ILE A 221 -8.99 1.61 23.45
C ILE A 221 -9.52 3.01 23.10
N TRP A 222 -9.60 3.36 21.82
CA TRP A 222 -9.90 4.72 21.41
C TRP A 222 -11.27 4.90 20.77
N GLY A 223 -12.09 3.85 20.69
CA GLY A 223 -13.40 3.93 20.04
C GLY A 223 -13.33 4.32 18.55
N LEU A 224 -12.14 4.20 17.95
CA LEU A 224 -11.86 4.64 16.57
C LEU A 224 -12.65 3.86 15.52
N ALA A 225 -13.21 2.69 15.87
CA ALA A 225 -14.02 1.88 14.97
C ALA A 225 -15.25 2.62 14.43
N SER A 226 -15.78 3.60 15.19
CA SER A 226 -16.91 4.43 14.75
C SER A 226 -16.50 5.64 13.90
N LEU A 227 -15.21 5.98 13.90
CA LEU A 227 -14.64 7.13 13.16
C LEU A 227 -13.97 6.73 11.85
N THR A 228 -13.69 5.43 11.67
CA THR A 228 -13.04 4.91 10.47
C THR A 228 -14.08 4.27 9.56
N GLY A 229 -14.21 4.81 8.34
CA GLY A 229 -14.98 4.19 7.25
C GLY A 229 -14.11 3.29 6.38
N GLY A 230 -14.74 2.60 5.44
CA GLY A 230 -14.04 1.85 4.38
C GLY A 230 -13.17 0.70 4.87
N ALA A 231 -12.05 0.46 4.19
CA ALA A 231 -11.16 -0.69 4.42
C ALA A 231 -10.53 -0.75 5.81
N SER A 232 -10.42 0.37 6.53
CA SER A 232 -9.96 0.36 7.92
C SER A 232 -10.95 -0.36 8.84
N ARG A 233 -12.26 -0.20 8.60
CA ARG A 233 -13.31 -0.93 9.33
C ARG A 233 -13.25 -2.43 9.03
N ASP A 234 -13.01 -2.80 7.79
CA ASP A 234 -12.87 -4.20 7.36
C ASP A 234 -11.75 -4.92 8.12
N LEU A 235 -10.60 -4.27 8.28
CA LEU A 235 -9.45 -4.82 9.01
C LEU A 235 -9.69 -4.95 10.52
N VAL A 236 -10.43 -4.00 11.10
CA VAL A 236 -10.54 -3.83 12.55
C VAL A 236 -11.75 -4.57 13.12
N VAL A 237 -12.90 -4.42 12.49
CA VAL A 237 -14.20 -4.86 13.04
C VAL A 237 -14.72 -6.09 12.32
N ASP A 238 -14.58 -6.15 11.00
CA ASP A 238 -15.25 -7.11 10.15
C ASP A 238 -14.34 -8.23 9.64
N TRP A 239 -13.14 -8.42 10.22
CA TRP A 239 -12.20 -9.44 9.77
C TRP A 239 -12.80 -10.84 9.59
N PRO A 240 -13.63 -11.37 10.51
CA PRO A 240 -14.29 -12.66 10.31
C PRO A 240 -15.19 -12.73 9.07
N ARG A 241 -15.75 -11.60 8.65
CA ARG A 241 -16.57 -11.48 7.42
C ARG A 241 -15.69 -11.36 6.17
N ILE A 242 -14.60 -10.62 6.27
CA ILE A 242 -13.72 -10.32 5.13
C ILE A 242 -12.79 -11.48 4.80
N ALA A 243 -12.19 -12.14 5.79
CA ALA A 243 -11.23 -13.20 5.59
C ALA A 243 -11.70 -14.32 4.64
N PRO A 244 -12.95 -14.83 4.73
CA PRO A 244 -13.45 -15.85 3.81
C PRO A 244 -13.62 -15.34 2.36
N SER A 245 -13.70 -14.03 2.16
CA SER A 245 -13.86 -13.41 0.84
C SER A 245 -12.54 -13.17 0.10
N LEU A 246 -11.40 -13.42 0.77
CA LEU A 246 -10.06 -13.23 0.22
C LEU A 246 -9.51 -14.52 -0.33
N ALA A 247 -9.11 -14.53 -1.60
CA ALA A 247 -8.47 -15.70 -2.19
C ALA A 247 -7.09 -15.97 -1.57
N VAL A 248 -6.70 -17.25 -1.51
CA VAL A 248 -5.29 -17.62 -1.46
C VAL A 248 -4.78 -17.55 -2.90
N PRO A 249 -3.65 -16.86 -3.19
CA PRO A 249 -3.15 -16.76 -4.55
C PRO A 249 -2.94 -18.13 -5.19
N GLY A 250 -3.48 -18.32 -6.40
CA GLY A 250 -3.25 -19.52 -7.20
C GLY A 250 -1.93 -19.51 -7.98
N CYS A 251 -1.20 -18.40 -7.93
CA CYS A 251 0.14 -18.26 -8.51
C CYS A 251 1.22 -18.45 -7.44
N ASP A 252 2.50 -18.51 -7.83
CA ASP A 252 3.62 -18.45 -6.90
C ASP A 252 3.57 -17.15 -6.09
N PHE A 253 3.55 -17.23 -4.75
CA PHE A 253 3.64 -16.05 -3.92
C PHE A 253 4.64 -16.19 -2.78
N GLY A 254 5.32 -15.09 -2.47
CA GLY A 254 6.26 -14.97 -1.36
C GLY A 254 5.78 -13.92 -0.36
N ILE A 255 6.07 -14.17 0.92
CA ILE A 255 5.75 -13.25 2.00
C ILE A 255 7.06 -12.72 2.59
N LEU A 256 7.19 -11.40 2.63
CA LEU A 256 8.25 -10.70 3.31
C LEU A 256 7.65 -9.99 4.53
N ALA A 257 7.99 -10.47 5.71
CA ALA A 257 7.62 -9.87 6.97
C ALA A 257 8.74 -8.95 7.47
N GLY A 258 8.38 -7.83 8.06
CA GLY A 258 9.30 -7.06 8.89
C GLY A 258 9.29 -7.61 10.31
N GLY A 259 10.47 -7.60 10.95
CA GLY A 259 10.63 -8.07 12.32
C GLY A 259 12.07 -7.91 12.74
N ARG A 260 12.35 -8.05 14.03
CA ARG A 260 13.72 -7.99 14.55
C ARG A 260 14.43 -9.34 14.47
N GLY A 261 13.67 -10.41 14.23
CA GLY A 261 14.17 -11.78 14.30
C GLY A 261 14.32 -12.27 15.74
N ASP A 262 13.62 -11.65 16.68
CA ASP A 262 13.56 -12.02 18.10
C ASP A 262 12.11 -12.11 18.58
N ASP A 263 11.90 -12.40 19.87
CA ASP A 263 10.55 -12.56 20.42
C ASP A 263 9.89 -11.25 20.87
N THR A 264 10.55 -10.09 20.66
CA THR A 264 10.09 -8.79 21.20
C THR A 264 9.56 -7.84 20.16
N GLY A 265 10.00 -7.97 18.89
CA GLY A 265 9.60 -7.08 17.80
C GLY A 265 9.98 -5.61 17.99
N TYR A 266 9.32 -4.71 17.25
CA TYR A 266 9.52 -3.27 17.33
C TYR A 266 8.46 -2.56 18.17
N SER A 267 7.28 -3.16 18.35
CA SER A 267 6.16 -2.60 19.09
C SER A 267 6.17 -3.07 20.55
N LEU A 268 6.03 -2.13 21.48
CA LEU A 268 5.81 -2.46 22.91
C LEU A 268 4.38 -2.93 23.19
N LEU A 269 3.48 -2.84 22.20
CA LEU A 269 2.06 -3.16 22.33
C LEU A 269 1.69 -4.51 21.73
N LEU A 270 2.58 -5.12 20.98
CA LEU A 270 2.37 -6.41 20.32
C LEU A 270 3.23 -7.48 20.99
N GLU A 271 2.69 -8.67 21.15
CA GLU A 271 3.43 -9.82 21.66
C GLU A 271 4.11 -10.57 20.49
N GLY A 272 5.41 -10.89 20.67
CA GLY A 272 6.21 -11.58 19.66
C GLY A 272 6.84 -10.63 18.65
N ASP A 273 7.48 -11.20 17.63
CA ASP A 273 8.19 -10.43 16.61
C ASP A 273 7.22 -9.69 15.69
N ASP A 274 7.51 -8.42 15.41
CA ASP A 274 6.66 -7.52 14.62
C ASP A 274 7.46 -6.42 13.91
N ASP A 275 6.82 -5.75 12.95
CA ASP A 275 7.37 -4.60 12.20
C ASP A 275 6.92 -3.22 12.73
N ALA A 276 6.43 -3.16 13.95
CA ALA A 276 5.74 -2.06 14.65
C ALA A 276 4.24 -1.92 14.34
N VAL A 277 3.68 -2.65 13.37
CA VAL A 277 2.26 -2.58 12.96
C VAL A 277 1.63 -3.98 12.86
N VAL A 278 2.34 -4.93 12.25
CA VAL A 278 1.88 -6.29 11.98
C VAL A 278 2.89 -7.28 12.57
N ARG A 279 2.40 -8.26 13.33
CA ARG A 279 3.26 -9.33 13.83
C ARG A 279 3.69 -10.27 12.72
N VAL A 280 4.91 -10.78 12.78
CA VAL A 280 5.42 -11.79 11.84
C VAL A 280 4.44 -12.98 11.73
N ALA A 281 3.83 -13.38 12.84
CA ALA A 281 2.83 -14.45 12.87
C ALA A 281 1.56 -14.12 12.06
N GLU A 282 1.11 -12.86 12.08
CA GLU A 282 -0.07 -12.39 11.34
C GLU A 282 0.15 -12.31 9.83
N THR A 283 1.41 -12.25 9.38
CA THR A 283 1.73 -12.20 7.95
C THR A 283 1.56 -13.55 7.26
N ARG A 284 1.55 -14.66 8.00
CA ARG A 284 1.54 -16.01 7.43
C ARG A 284 0.26 -16.31 6.66
N LEU A 285 0.43 -16.98 5.52
CA LEU A 285 -0.66 -17.49 4.70
C LEU A 285 -0.24 -18.86 4.15
N PRO A 286 -1.04 -19.92 4.35
CA PRO A 286 -0.76 -21.23 3.77
C PRO A 286 -0.65 -21.19 2.26
N GLY A 287 0.28 -21.96 1.70
CA GLY A 287 0.53 -21.99 0.26
C GLY A 287 1.62 -21.01 -0.20
N ALA A 288 2.16 -20.16 0.68
CA ALA A 288 3.32 -19.34 0.33
C ALA A 288 4.50 -20.22 -0.09
N ARG A 289 5.06 -19.90 -1.27
CA ARG A 289 6.22 -20.61 -1.83
C ARG A 289 7.50 -20.32 -1.06
N ASP A 290 7.58 -19.12 -0.49
CA ASP A 290 8.73 -18.68 0.30
C ASP A 290 8.31 -17.65 1.35
N PHE A 291 9.09 -17.57 2.44
CA PHE A 291 8.83 -16.69 3.56
C PHE A 291 10.15 -16.12 4.09
N LEU A 292 10.25 -14.79 4.12
CA LEU A 292 11.45 -14.08 4.56
C LEU A 292 11.11 -13.08 5.67
N VAL A 293 11.91 -13.04 6.73
CA VAL A 293 11.86 -11.97 7.75
C VAL A 293 13.08 -11.08 7.59
N LEU A 294 12.85 -9.77 7.52
CA LEU A 294 13.91 -8.76 7.47
C LEU A 294 13.80 -7.78 8.64
N PRO A 295 14.93 -7.28 9.16
CA PRO A 295 14.93 -6.30 10.25
C PRO A 295 14.53 -4.91 9.74
N VAL A 296 13.25 -4.74 9.43
CA VAL A 296 12.70 -3.52 8.83
C VAL A 296 11.37 -3.16 9.46
N HIS A 297 11.14 -1.87 9.69
CA HIS A 297 9.85 -1.34 10.12
C HIS A 297 8.84 -1.33 8.98
N HIS A 298 7.57 -1.49 9.31
CA HIS A 298 6.44 -1.51 8.35
C HIS A 298 6.49 -0.39 7.31
N ALA A 299 6.55 0.86 7.75
CA ALA A 299 6.56 2.03 6.88
C ALA A 299 7.86 2.22 6.08
N ALA A 300 8.92 1.48 6.41
CA ALA A 300 10.21 1.62 5.74
C ALA A 300 10.42 0.60 4.60
N MET A 301 9.56 -0.43 4.49
CA MET A 301 9.76 -1.56 3.58
C MET A 301 10.04 -1.14 2.14
N MET A 302 9.31 -0.19 1.59
CA MET A 302 9.47 0.24 0.19
C MET A 302 10.79 0.95 -0.09
N LYS A 303 11.44 1.49 0.94
CA LYS A 303 12.73 2.22 0.85
C LYS A 303 13.93 1.35 1.23
N ASP A 304 13.69 0.22 1.88
CA ASP A 304 14.76 -0.67 2.34
C ASP A 304 15.38 -1.44 1.18
N ALA A 305 16.70 -1.37 1.05
CA ALA A 305 17.42 -1.97 -0.07
C ALA A 305 17.38 -3.51 -0.05
N ALA A 306 17.28 -4.15 1.12
CA ALA A 306 17.18 -5.61 1.20
C ALA A 306 15.77 -6.06 0.78
N VAL A 307 14.72 -5.34 1.19
CA VAL A 307 13.34 -5.57 0.73
C VAL A 307 13.23 -5.41 -0.78
N GLN A 308 13.82 -4.34 -1.34
CA GLN A 308 13.80 -4.07 -2.79
C GLN A 308 14.48 -5.20 -3.57
N ARG A 309 15.67 -5.62 -3.16
CA ARG A 309 16.40 -6.73 -3.80
C ARG A 309 15.64 -8.05 -3.68
N ALA A 310 15.14 -8.37 -2.49
CA ALA A 310 14.39 -9.61 -2.26
C ALA A 310 13.11 -9.65 -3.10
N THR A 311 12.41 -8.51 -3.21
CA THR A 311 11.22 -8.39 -4.06
C THR A 311 11.55 -8.64 -5.53
N ALA A 312 12.60 -8.00 -6.05
CA ALA A 312 13.03 -8.18 -7.44
C ALA A 312 13.41 -9.64 -7.72
N GLU A 313 14.19 -10.27 -6.84
CA GLU A 313 14.61 -11.66 -7.00
C GLU A 313 13.44 -12.64 -6.96
N PHE A 314 12.48 -12.45 -6.02
CA PHE A 314 11.29 -13.29 -6.01
C PHE A 314 10.46 -13.14 -7.30
N LEU A 315 10.29 -11.93 -7.80
CA LEU A 315 9.58 -11.68 -9.06
C LEU A 315 10.26 -12.35 -10.26
N GLN A 316 11.59 -12.52 -10.24
CA GLN A 316 12.36 -13.19 -11.30
C GLN A 316 12.37 -14.71 -11.15
N THR A 317 12.61 -15.22 -9.94
CA THR A 317 12.95 -16.63 -9.69
C THR A 317 11.83 -17.42 -9.00
N GLY A 318 10.94 -16.74 -8.25
CA GLY A 318 9.95 -17.36 -7.35
C GLY A 318 10.54 -17.77 -5.99
N ARG A 319 11.72 -17.26 -5.63
CA ARG A 319 12.37 -17.46 -4.34
C ARG A 319 12.98 -16.15 -3.85
N PHE A 320 13.02 -15.97 -2.54
CA PHE A 320 13.82 -14.92 -1.94
C PHE A 320 15.29 -15.29 -1.92
N PRO A 321 16.23 -14.31 -1.86
CA PRO A 321 17.65 -14.57 -1.74
C PRO A 321 17.95 -15.31 -0.44
N GLU A 322 18.92 -16.22 -0.48
CA GLU A 322 19.52 -16.76 0.74
C GLU A 322 20.28 -15.61 1.42
N LEU A 323 19.73 -15.10 2.51
CA LEU A 323 20.44 -14.10 3.30
C LEU A 323 21.48 -14.79 4.17
N PRO A 324 22.68 -14.19 4.35
CA PRO A 324 23.63 -14.65 5.35
C PRO A 324 22.90 -14.72 6.70
N ARG A 325 22.94 -15.87 7.36
CA ARG A 325 22.42 -15.99 8.73
C ARG A 325 23.09 -14.92 9.57
N GLN A 326 22.33 -13.97 10.12
CA GLN A 326 22.90 -13.06 11.10
C GLN A 326 23.42 -13.91 12.26
N PRO A 327 24.68 -13.73 12.70
CA PRO A 327 25.14 -14.39 13.91
C PRO A 327 24.22 -13.99 15.06
N PRO A 328 23.97 -14.89 16.02
CA PRO A 328 23.21 -14.56 17.22
C PRO A 328 23.80 -13.26 17.80
N ARG A 329 22.97 -12.25 18.01
CA ARG A 329 23.42 -11.05 18.73
C ARG A 329 23.73 -11.49 20.15
N ASP A 330 24.95 -11.27 20.59
CA ASP A 330 25.32 -11.51 21.99
C ASP A 330 24.33 -10.77 22.89
N PRO A 331 23.86 -11.41 23.98
CA PRO A 331 22.97 -10.75 24.91
C PRO A 331 23.66 -9.48 25.40
N VAL A 332 22.96 -8.35 25.29
CA VAL A 332 23.44 -7.06 25.82
C VAL A 332 23.70 -7.25 27.30
N THR A 333 24.96 -7.30 27.67
CA THR A 333 25.37 -7.36 29.10
C THR A 333 24.84 -6.08 29.76
N PRO A 334 23.98 -6.16 30.78
CA PRO A 334 23.52 -4.98 31.47
C PRO A 334 24.71 -4.22 32.02
N PRO A 335 24.72 -2.87 32.04
CA PRO A 335 25.81 -2.10 32.60
C PRO A 335 26.04 -2.53 34.06
N SER A 336 27.27 -2.92 34.37
CA SER A 336 27.69 -3.25 35.72
C SER A 336 27.37 -2.06 36.63
N THR A 337 26.48 -2.26 37.58
CA THR A 337 26.29 -1.31 38.68
C THR A 337 27.56 -1.32 39.50
N ALA A 338 28.45 -0.38 39.23
CA ALA A 338 29.58 -0.12 40.11
C ALA A 338 29.00 0.36 41.43
N SER A 339 29.02 -0.54 42.43
CA SER A 339 28.90 -0.17 43.84
C SER A 339 30.11 0.65 44.22
N GLY A 340 29.90 1.98 44.32
CA GLY A 340 30.90 2.83 44.97
C GLY A 340 30.82 2.64 46.46
N GLU A 341 31.94 2.32 47.05
CA GLU A 341 32.23 2.49 48.46
C GLU A 341 32.36 4.00 48.81
#